data_74bcfa77b1107b5ca8fd1377cfd505a0
#
_entry.id   74bcfa77b1107b5ca8fd1377cfd505a0
#
_cell.length_a   1.000
_cell.length_b   1.000
_cell.length_c   1.000
_cell.angle_alpha   90.00
_cell.angle_beta   90.00
_cell.angle_gamma   90.00
#
_symmetry.space_group_name_H-M   'P 1'
#
loop_
_entity.id
_entity.type
_entity.pdbx_description
1 polymer ?
#
loop_
_entity_poly.entity_id
_entity_poly.type
_entity_poly.pdbx_seq_one_letter_code
_entity_poly.pdbx_strand_id
1 'polypeptide(L)'
;HSGLFHLLGEVEVVFGFWAIVLIVLMAVLVGGTDALDYAESRNYTEPLFVFVVMVIAASRPVLQTVSQGVVAIAQAVPVRTPLATAWLGLAAVPLLGSLITEPAAMTIAALLLAPQIFRPDVPEPPKYLALGVLFVNISIGGTLTSYAAPPVLMVAATWNWDSAFMFRNFGWKAALAVVANATIATWLIRRHLQAAPAPAPG
;
A
#
# COMPACT_ATOMS: atom_id res chain seq x y z
N HIS A 1 14.45 24.27 -6.50
CA HIS A 1 15.11 23.08 -7.07
C HIS A 1 14.71 21.75 -6.39
N SER A 2 14.20 21.75 -5.16
CA SER A 2 13.81 20.51 -4.45
C SER A 2 12.61 19.79 -5.09
N GLY A 3 11.65 20.52 -5.65
CA GLY A 3 10.45 19.90 -6.23
C GLY A 3 10.73 19.10 -7.51
N LEU A 4 11.69 19.53 -8.34
CA LEU A 4 12.05 18.80 -9.56
C LEU A 4 12.76 17.48 -9.23
N PHE A 5 13.66 17.47 -8.25
CA PHE A 5 14.33 16.24 -7.81
C PHE A 5 13.37 15.25 -7.14
N HIS A 6 12.35 15.77 -6.44
CA HIS A 6 11.30 14.92 -5.87
C HIS A 6 10.47 14.26 -6.97
N LEU A 7 10.06 15.04 -7.99
CA LEU A 7 9.32 14.53 -9.15
C LEU A 7 10.13 13.48 -9.93
N LEU A 8 11.43 13.73 -10.17
CA LEU A 8 12.31 12.79 -10.87
C LEU A 8 12.61 11.51 -10.07
N GLY A 9 12.35 11.52 -8.77
CA GLY A 9 12.47 10.34 -7.90
C GLY A 9 11.21 9.47 -7.84
N GLU A 10 10.09 9.95 -8.41
CA GLU A 10 8.85 9.17 -8.43
C GLU A 10 8.94 8.04 -9.46
N VAL A 11 8.53 6.85 -9.03
CA VAL A 11 8.62 5.61 -9.81
C VAL A 11 7.90 5.74 -11.15
N GLU A 12 6.72 6.37 -11.14
CA GLU A 12 5.88 6.58 -12.32
C GLU A 12 6.57 7.45 -13.38
N VAL A 13 7.27 8.49 -12.95
CA VAL A 13 8.04 9.38 -13.85
C VAL A 13 9.22 8.65 -14.46
N VAL A 14 9.94 7.85 -13.67
CA VAL A 14 11.09 7.05 -14.13
C VAL A 14 10.64 6.01 -15.15
N PHE A 15 9.59 5.25 -14.86
CA PHE A 15 9.07 4.25 -15.79
C PHE A 15 8.46 4.88 -17.04
N GLY A 16 7.75 6.00 -16.91
CA GLY A 16 7.22 6.77 -18.05
C GLY A 16 8.33 7.23 -18.98
N PHE A 17 9.43 7.75 -18.43
CA PHE A 17 10.61 8.14 -19.22
C PHE A 17 11.19 6.95 -19.99
N TRP A 18 11.41 5.81 -19.33
CA TRP A 18 11.96 4.62 -19.98
C TRP A 18 11.00 4.01 -21.01
N ALA A 19 9.69 4.10 -20.81
CA ALA A 19 8.70 3.69 -21.80
C ALA A 19 8.83 4.54 -23.09
N ILE A 20 8.98 5.86 -22.95
CA ILE A 20 9.22 6.76 -24.11
C ILE A 20 10.51 6.40 -24.81
N VAL A 21 11.60 6.19 -24.05
CA VAL A 21 12.90 5.78 -24.62
C VAL A 21 12.76 4.46 -25.40
N LEU A 22 12.03 3.48 -24.85
CA LEU A 22 11.78 2.21 -25.53
C LEU A 22 11.05 2.41 -26.86
N ILE A 23 9.95 3.18 -26.87
CA ILE A 23 9.17 3.44 -28.09
C ILE A 23 10.03 4.15 -29.15
N VAL A 24 10.82 5.14 -28.74
CA VAL A 24 11.73 5.85 -29.66
C VAL A 24 12.79 4.89 -30.24
N LEU A 25 13.41 4.06 -29.39
CA LEU A 25 14.38 3.07 -29.87
C LEU A 25 13.74 2.05 -30.82
N MET A 26 12.54 1.57 -30.53
CA MET A 26 11.79 0.69 -31.42
C MET A 26 11.54 1.36 -32.78
N ALA A 27 11.08 2.62 -32.76
CA ALA A 27 10.82 3.36 -34.00
C ALA A 27 12.07 3.53 -34.87
N VAL A 28 13.25 3.67 -34.25
CA VAL A 28 14.53 3.85 -34.97
C VAL A 28 15.10 2.50 -35.45
N LEU A 29 15.02 1.46 -34.62
CA LEU A 29 15.71 0.18 -34.87
C LEU A 29 14.85 -0.83 -35.65
N VAL A 30 13.55 -0.83 -35.44
CA VAL A 30 12.62 -1.83 -36.02
C VAL A 30 11.74 -1.19 -37.10
N GLY A 31 11.22 0.01 -36.83
CA GLY A 31 10.36 0.78 -37.72
C GLY A 31 9.29 1.55 -36.96
N GLY A 32 8.89 2.69 -37.53
CA GLY A 32 7.89 3.54 -36.89
C GLY A 32 6.50 2.91 -36.81
N THR A 33 6.11 2.14 -37.82
CA THR A 33 4.85 1.39 -37.83
C THR A 33 4.81 0.30 -36.75
N ASP A 34 5.88 -0.48 -36.63
CA ASP A 34 5.96 -1.54 -35.62
C ASP A 34 5.97 -0.99 -34.18
N ALA A 35 6.60 0.17 -33.98
CA ALA A 35 6.58 0.85 -32.69
C ALA A 35 5.18 1.38 -32.33
N LEU A 36 4.42 1.89 -33.30
CA LEU A 36 3.05 2.32 -33.10
C LEU A 36 2.13 1.12 -32.82
N ASP A 37 2.22 0.07 -33.62
CA ASP A 37 1.45 -1.16 -33.43
C ASP A 37 1.73 -1.79 -32.05
N TYR A 38 2.98 -1.76 -31.60
CA TYR A 38 3.33 -2.19 -30.25
C TYR A 38 2.65 -1.32 -29.19
N ALA A 39 2.72 0.02 -29.32
CA ALA A 39 2.09 0.91 -28.36
C ALA A 39 0.57 0.74 -28.32
N GLU A 40 -0.09 0.66 -29.50
CA GLU A 40 -1.54 0.48 -29.59
C GLU A 40 -2.02 -0.89 -29.11
N SER A 41 -1.18 -1.93 -29.24
CA SER A 41 -1.51 -3.28 -28.76
C SER A 41 -1.51 -3.41 -27.23
N ARG A 42 -1.02 -2.40 -26.50
CA ARG A 42 -1.02 -2.43 -25.03
C ARG A 42 -2.41 -2.12 -24.47
N ASN A 43 -2.80 -2.87 -23.46
CA ASN A 43 -4.03 -2.60 -22.73
C ASN A 43 -3.79 -1.50 -21.69
N TYR A 44 -4.28 -0.29 -21.95
CA TYR A 44 -4.18 0.85 -21.05
C TYR A 44 -5.35 0.95 -20.05
N THR A 45 -6.38 0.15 -20.22
CA THR A 45 -7.60 0.22 -19.39
C THR A 45 -7.27 -0.10 -17.93
N GLU A 46 -6.52 -1.15 -17.68
CA GLU A 46 -6.14 -1.55 -16.32
C GLU A 46 -5.21 -0.54 -15.63
N PRO A 47 -4.11 -0.07 -16.25
CA PRO A 47 -3.29 0.98 -15.66
C PRO A 47 -4.05 2.28 -15.39
N LEU A 48 -4.93 2.70 -16.29
CA LEU A 48 -5.78 3.88 -16.08
C LEU A 48 -6.77 3.69 -14.95
N PHE A 49 -7.40 2.53 -14.84
CA PHE A 49 -8.28 2.20 -13.72
C PHE A 49 -7.52 2.27 -12.39
N VAL A 50 -6.36 1.63 -12.31
CA VAL A 50 -5.52 1.66 -11.10
C VAL A 50 -5.11 3.09 -10.76
N PHE A 51 -4.71 3.89 -11.76
CA PHE A 51 -4.37 5.30 -11.56
C PHE A 51 -5.53 6.10 -10.96
N VAL A 52 -6.75 5.95 -11.51
CA VAL A 52 -7.94 6.62 -10.97
C VAL A 52 -8.23 6.18 -9.53
N VAL A 53 -8.15 4.87 -9.25
CA VAL A 53 -8.34 4.34 -7.90
C VAL A 53 -7.27 4.90 -6.93
N MET A 54 -6.01 4.97 -7.36
CA MET A 54 -4.92 5.53 -6.54
C MET A 54 -5.16 7.02 -6.21
N VAL A 55 -5.56 7.82 -7.20
CA VAL A 55 -5.85 9.25 -7.00
C VAL A 55 -7.00 9.45 -6.00
N ILE A 56 -8.06 8.66 -6.14
CA ILE A 56 -9.21 8.72 -5.22
C ILE A 56 -8.80 8.26 -3.81
N ALA A 57 -8.13 7.11 -3.71
CA ALA A 57 -7.74 6.52 -2.44
C ALA A 57 -6.70 7.36 -1.69
N ALA A 58 -5.78 8.02 -2.40
CA ALA A 58 -4.81 8.95 -1.83
C ALA A 58 -5.39 10.32 -1.46
N SER A 59 -6.66 10.57 -1.77
CA SER A 59 -7.30 11.84 -1.45
C SER A 59 -7.42 12.05 0.06
N ARG A 60 -7.25 13.30 0.51
CA ARG A 60 -7.34 13.66 1.94
C ARG A 60 -8.62 13.16 2.62
N PRO A 61 -9.83 13.28 2.03
CA PRO A 61 -11.06 12.77 2.64
C PRO A 61 -11.01 11.27 2.92
N VAL A 62 -10.53 10.47 1.98
CA VAL A 62 -10.45 9.00 2.15
C VAL A 62 -9.43 8.65 3.23
N LEU A 63 -8.22 9.23 3.16
CA LEU A 63 -7.18 8.99 4.17
C LEU A 63 -7.63 9.38 5.58
N GLN A 64 -8.29 10.53 5.72
CA GLN A 64 -8.82 10.99 7.01
C GLN A 64 -9.94 10.09 7.52
N THR A 65 -10.89 9.72 6.65
CA THR A 65 -12.02 8.85 7.03
C THR A 65 -11.53 7.49 7.52
N VAL A 66 -10.61 6.86 6.79
CA VAL A 66 -10.04 5.56 7.19
C VAL A 66 -9.25 5.69 8.49
N SER A 67 -8.41 6.73 8.62
CA SER A 67 -7.63 6.96 9.85
C SER A 67 -8.53 7.20 11.06
N GLN A 68 -9.57 8.01 10.92
CA GLN A 68 -10.55 8.25 11.97
C GLN A 68 -11.33 6.98 12.33
N GLY A 69 -11.73 6.21 11.32
CA GLY A 69 -12.39 4.92 11.53
C GLY A 69 -11.53 3.94 12.32
N VAL A 70 -10.25 3.83 11.98
CA VAL A 70 -9.30 2.98 12.73
C VAL A 70 -9.17 3.44 14.17
N VAL A 71 -9.02 4.75 14.41
CA VAL A 71 -8.91 5.30 15.77
C VAL A 71 -10.21 5.08 16.56
N ALA A 72 -11.36 5.28 15.94
CA ALA A 72 -12.66 5.04 16.59
C ALA A 72 -12.84 3.57 16.97
N ILE A 73 -12.48 2.64 16.08
CA ILE A 73 -12.51 1.21 16.38
C ILE A 73 -11.53 0.87 17.50
N ALA A 74 -10.32 1.43 17.47
CA ALA A 74 -9.31 1.22 18.52
C ALA A 74 -9.78 1.69 19.91
N GLN A 75 -10.57 2.76 19.96
CA GLN A 75 -11.15 3.27 21.20
C GLN A 75 -12.31 2.41 21.71
N ALA A 76 -13.06 1.78 20.82
CA ALA A 76 -14.20 0.92 21.16
C ALA A 76 -13.78 -0.48 21.68
N VAL A 77 -12.56 -0.91 21.37
CA VAL A 77 -12.05 -2.22 21.81
C VAL A 77 -11.55 -2.13 23.27
N PRO A 78 -11.86 -3.09 24.15
CA PRO A 78 -11.44 -3.08 25.56
C PRO A 78 -9.95 -3.45 25.73
N VAL A 79 -9.09 -2.79 24.98
CA VAL A 79 -7.63 -2.95 24.99
C VAL A 79 -7.00 -1.56 25.01
N ARG A 80 -5.75 -1.45 25.45
CA ARG A 80 -5.03 -0.16 25.44
C ARG A 80 -5.05 0.42 24.02
N THR A 81 -5.58 1.63 23.88
CA THR A 81 -5.75 2.30 22.57
C THR A 81 -4.49 2.29 21.69
N PRO A 82 -3.26 2.55 22.20
CA PRO A 82 -2.06 2.45 21.38
C PRO A 82 -1.81 1.04 20.83
N LEU A 83 -2.12 0.01 21.62
CA LEU A 83 -1.97 -1.38 21.20
C LEU A 83 -2.98 -1.73 20.10
N ALA A 84 -4.24 -1.34 20.28
CA ALA A 84 -5.29 -1.54 19.30
C ALA A 84 -5.01 -0.80 17.99
N THR A 85 -4.58 0.47 18.07
CA THR A 85 -4.24 1.28 16.88
C THR A 85 -3.06 0.69 16.13
N ALA A 86 -2.01 0.24 16.83
CA ALA A 86 -0.86 -0.40 16.18
C ALA A 86 -1.25 -1.72 15.52
N TRP A 87 -2.07 -2.53 16.18
CA TRP A 87 -2.57 -3.78 15.61
C TRP A 87 -3.45 -3.54 14.37
N LEU A 88 -4.38 -2.59 14.44
CA LEU A 88 -5.23 -2.23 13.31
C LEU A 88 -4.39 -1.66 12.16
N GLY A 89 -3.38 -0.84 12.43
CA GLY A 89 -2.45 -0.33 11.44
C GLY A 89 -1.61 -1.42 10.77
N LEU A 90 -1.26 -2.48 11.50
CA LEU A 90 -0.48 -3.60 10.98
C LEU A 90 -1.34 -4.74 10.40
N ALA A 91 -2.64 -4.83 10.71
CA ALA A 91 -3.53 -5.89 10.24
C ALA A 91 -4.66 -5.35 9.35
N ALA A 92 -5.57 -4.56 9.92
CA ALA A 92 -6.78 -4.13 9.22
C ALA A 92 -6.45 -3.22 8.03
N VAL A 93 -5.55 -2.26 8.20
CA VAL A 93 -5.16 -1.34 7.11
C VAL A 93 -4.48 -2.06 5.95
N PRO A 94 -3.49 -2.96 6.15
CA PRO A 94 -2.96 -3.81 5.09
C PRO A 94 -4.02 -4.62 4.33
N LEU A 95 -4.97 -5.23 5.04
CA LEU A 95 -6.06 -5.97 4.39
C LEU A 95 -7.02 -5.07 3.61
N LEU A 96 -7.29 -3.85 4.11
CA LEU A 96 -8.02 -2.83 3.37
C LEU A 96 -7.27 -2.37 2.11
N GLY A 97 -5.95 -2.55 2.05
CA GLY A 97 -5.13 -2.33 0.86
C GLY A 97 -5.67 -3.04 -0.38
N SER A 98 -6.30 -4.20 -0.22
CA SER A 98 -6.99 -4.90 -1.31
C SER A 98 -8.19 -4.15 -1.88
N LEU A 99 -8.73 -3.17 -1.18
CA LEU A 99 -9.86 -2.35 -1.64
C LEU A 99 -9.41 -0.96 -2.09
N ILE A 100 -8.44 -0.37 -1.38
CA ILE A 100 -7.98 1.01 -1.58
C ILE A 100 -6.65 1.11 -2.33
N THR A 101 -5.93 0.04 -2.55
CA THR A 101 -4.58 -0.10 -3.09
C THR A 101 -3.45 -0.14 -2.04
N GLU A 102 -2.36 -0.82 -2.38
CA GLU A 102 -1.18 -0.95 -1.50
C GLU A 102 -0.55 0.41 -1.09
N PRO A 103 -0.31 1.37 -2.01
CA PRO A 103 0.29 2.64 -1.64
C PRO A 103 -0.57 3.46 -0.68
N ALA A 104 -1.90 3.45 -0.86
CA ALA A 104 -2.81 4.15 0.03
C ALA A 104 -2.84 3.50 1.43
N ALA A 105 -2.89 2.18 1.51
CA ALA A 105 -2.82 1.45 2.78
C ALA A 105 -1.49 1.69 3.50
N MET A 106 -0.37 1.69 2.76
CA MET A 106 0.95 1.99 3.32
C MET A 106 0.99 3.39 3.94
N THR A 107 0.47 4.39 3.23
CA THR A 107 0.41 5.77 3.73
C THR A 107 -0.40 5.87 5.01
N ILE A 108 -1.60 5.27 5.04
CA ILE A 108 -2.46 5.28 6.24
C ILE A 108 -1.78 4.59 7.42
N ALA A 109 -1.22 3.40 7.19
CA ALA A 109 -0.54 2.65 8.24
C ALA A 109 0.69 3.41 8.78
N ALA A 110 1.48 4.02 7.90
CA ALA A 110 2.61 4.84 8.28
C ALA A 110 2.20 6.03 9.16
N LEU A 111 1.14 6.76 8.78
CA LEU A 111 0.59 7.88 9.55
C LEU A 111 0.10 7.45 10.94
N LEU A 112 -0.48 6.26 11.06
CA LEU A 112 -0.94 5.71 12.34
C LEU A 112 0.21 5.25 13.23
N LEU A 113 1.23 4.63 12.65
CA LEU A 113 2.35 4.04 13.39
C LEU A 113 3.45 5.05 13.73
N ALA A 114 3.68 6.03 12.86
CA ALA A 114 4.78 7.00 13.03
C ALA A 114 4.78 7.67 14.42
N PRO A 115 3.68 8.24 14.93
CA PRO A 115 3.68 8.89 16.24
C PRO A 115 3.77 7.90 17.41
N GLN A 116 3.58 6.61 17.18
CA GLN A 116 3.58 5.61 18.24
C GLN A 116 4.93 4.92 18.43
N ILE A 117 5.60 4.56 17.34
CA ILE A 117 6.80 3.71 17.39
C ILE A 117 8.03 4.38 16.77
N PHE A 118 7.86 5.27 15.78
CA PHE A 118 9.00 5.92 15.09
C PHE A 118 9.45 7.21 15.78
N ARG A 119 9.53 7.18 17.11
CA ARG A 119 10.01 8.30 17.94
C ARG A 119 11.48 8.15 18.28
N PRO A 120 12.19 9.26 18.57
CA PRO A 120 13.60 9.23 18.94
C PRO A 120 13.92 8.40 20.20
N ASP A 121 12.99 8.36 21.15
CA ASP A 121 13.13 7.64 22.43
C ASP A 121 12.95 6.12 22.33
N VAL A 122 12.46 5.61 21.19
CA VAL A 122 12.28 4.18 20.96
C VAL A 122 13.58 3.60 20.35
N PRO A 123 14.07 2.45 20.87
CA PRO A 123 15.21 1.74 20.27
C PRO A 123 14.95 1.35 18.81
N GLU A 124 16.01 1.15 18.04
CA GLU A 124 15.86 0.80 16.61
C GLU A 124 15.23 -0.57 16.35
N PRO A 125 15.54 -1.67 17.09
CA PRO A 125 15.00 -2.99 16.78
C PRO A 125 13.46 -3.06 16.70
N PRO A 126 12.67 -2.50 17.65
CA PRO A 126 11.23 -2.46 17.51
C PRO A 126 10.73 -1.58 16.34
N LYS A 127 11.47 -0.54 15.94
CA LYS A 127 11.15 0.25 14.74
C LYS A 127 11.29 -0.58 13.47
N TYR A 128 12.42 -1.27 13.32
CA TYR A 128 12.66 -2.15 12.17
C TYR A 128 11.70 -3.33 12.13
N LEU A 129 11.35 -3.90 13.29
CA LEU A 129 10.34 -4.95 13.36
C LEU A 129 8.98 -4.45 12.86
N ALA A 130 8.52 -3.30 13.35
CA ALA A 130 7.26 -2.71 12.93
C ALA A 130 7.25 -2.39 11.44
N LEU A 131 8.33 -1.80 10.93
CA LEU A 131 8.50 -1.46 9.52
C LEU A 131 8.52 -2.72 8.64
N GLY A 132 9.30 -3.73 9.00
CA GLY A 132 9.39 -4.99 8.24
C GLY A 132 8.05 -5.72 8.18
N VAL A 133 7.34 -5.81 9.31
CA VAL A 133 6.00 -6.41 9.33
C VAL A 133 5.00 -5.57 8.54
N LEU A 134 5.09 -4.24 8.58
CA LEU A 134 4.24 -3.38 7.78
C LEU A 134 4.44 -3.66 6.28
N PHE A 135 5.67 -3.68 5.78
CA PHE A 135 5.97 -3.98 4.37
C PHE A 135 5.43 -5.35 3.95
N VAL A 136 5.71 -6.38 4.74
CA VAL A 136 5.24 -7.74 4.46
C VAL A 136 3.71 -7.81 4.44
N ASN A 137 3.06 -7.21 5.44
CA ASN A 137 1.61 -7.28 5.55
C ASN A 137 0.90 -6.45 4.48
N ILE A 138 1.45 -5.32 4.04
CA ILE A 138 0.91 -4.56 2.91
C ILE A 138 0.97 -5.38 1.62
N SER A 139 2.12 -6.00 1.33
CA SER A 139 2.29 -6.82 0.13
C SER A 139 1.39 -8.06 0.13
N ILE A 140 1.27 -8.74 1.28
CA ILE A 140 0.39 -9.91 1.41
C ILE A 140 -1.08 -9.46 1.40
N GLY A 141 -1.40 -8.37 2.09
CA GLY A 141 -2.76 -7.84 2.22
C GLY A 141 -3.37 -7.45 0.88
N GLY A 142 -2.57 -6.96 -0.08
CA GLY A 142 -3.02 -6.61 -1.43
C GLY A 142 -3.51 -7.80 -2.28
N THR A 143 -3.26 -9.05 -1.86
CA THR A 143 -3.60 -10.25 -2.64
C THR A 143 -5.04 -10.74 -2.51
N LEU A 144 -5.90 -10.05 -1.76
CA LEU A 144 -7.31 -10.44 -1.63
C LEU A 144 -8.13 -10.15 -2.90
N THR A 145 -7.68 -9.19 -3.71
CA THR A 145 -8.32 -8.82 -4.98
C THR A 145 -7.34 -8.93 -6.15
N SER A 146 -7.88 -8.97 -7.37
CA SER A 146 -7.07 -9.11 -8.58
C SER A 146 -6.44 -7.81 -9.08
N TYR A 147 -6.74 -6.65 -8.46
CA TYR A 147 -6.36 -5.34 -8.98
C TYR A 147 -5.53 -4.48 -7.99
N ALA A 148 -5.53 -4.80 -6.71
CA ALA A 148 -4.95 -3.89 -5.71
C ALA A 148 -3.42 -3.93 -5.66
N ALA A 149 -2.82 -5.09 -5.94
CA ALA A 149 -1.39 -5.30 -5.94
C ALA A 149 -0.85 -5.35 -7.37
N PRO A 150 0.10 -4.48 -7.77
CA PRO A 150 0.65 -4.47 -9.13
C PRO A 150 1.15 -5.83 -9.63
N PRO A 151 1.86 -6.66 -8.84
CA PRO A 151 2.28 -7.98 -9.30
C PRO A 151 1.11 -8.92 -9.62
N VAL A 152 0.02 -8.84 -8.84
CA VAL A 152 -1.19 -9.63 -9.08
C VAL A 152 -1.89 -9.16 -10.36
N LEU A 153 -2.02 -7.84 -10.53
CA LEU A 153 -2.63 -7.25 -11.72
C LEU A 153 -1.95 -7.72 -13.01
N MET A 154 -0.61 -7.80 -13.02
CA MET A 154 0.16 -8.23 -14.19
C MET A 154 -0.15 -9.67 -14.62
N VAL A 155 -0.41 -10.57 -13.67
CA VAL A 155 -0.65 -11.99 -13.97
C VAL A 155 -2.13 -12.33 -14.03
N ALA A 156 -2.98 -11.60 -13.33
CA ALA A 156 -4.41 -11.85 -13.21
C ALA A 156 -5.10 -11.84 -14.58
N ALA A 157 -4.78 -10.86 -15.43
CA ALA A 157 -5.31 -10.77 -16.78
C ALA A 157 -4.89 -11.97 -17.66
N THR A 158 -3.63 -12.41 -17.56
CA THR A 158 -3.08 -13.52 -18.34
C THR A 158 -3.68 -14.87 -17.93
N TRP A 159 -3.94 -15.05 -16.62
CA TRP A 159 -4.41 -16.31 -16.06
C TRP A 159 -5.91 -16.31 -15.75
N ASN A 160 -6.63 -15.25 -16.13
CA ASN A 160 -8.06 -15.05 -15.86
C ASN A 160 -8.41 -15.19 -14.37
N TRP A 161 -7.58 -14.61 -13.50
CA TRP A 161 -7.81 -14.59 -12.07
C TRP A 161 -8.67 -13.38 -11.69
N ASP A 162 -9.92 -13.64 -11.41
CA ASP A 162 -10.82 -12.63 -10.86
C ASP A 162 -10.65 -12.47 -9.33
N SER A 163 -11.28 -11.46 -8.76
CA SER A 163 -11.21 -11.20 -7.31
C SER A 163 -11.83 -12.33 -6.49
N ALA A 164 -12.81 -13.05 -7.02
CA ALA A 164 -13.40 -14.22 -6.34
C ALA A 164 -12.40 -15.38 -6.28
N PHE A 165 -11.68 -15.63 -7.36
CA PHE A 165 -10.60 -16.61 -7.39
C PHE A 165 -9.49 -16.24 -6.41
N MET A 166 -9.04 -14.97 -6.42
CA MET A 166 -8.01 -14.46 -5.51
C MET A 166 -8.42 -14.67 -4.06
N PHE A 167 -9.62 -14.26 -3.68
CA PHE A 167 -10.12 -14.39 -2.32
C PHE A 167 -10.18 -15.85 -1.85
N ARG A 168 -10.69 -16.75 -2.70
CA ARG A 168 -10.84 -18.19 -2.36
C ARG A 168 -9.50 -18.92 -2.24
N ASN A 169 -8.52 -18.59 -3.09
CA ASN A 169 -7.28 -19.33 -3.16
C ASN A 169 -6.15 -18.72 -2.31
N PHE A 170 -6.08 -17.40 -2.23
CA PHE A 170 -5.01 -16.65 -1.57
C PHE A 170 -5.53 -15.79 -0.39
N GLY A 171 -6.68 -15.15 -0.54
CA GLY A 171 -7.15 -14.10 0.37
C GLY A 171 -7.28 -14.53 1.82
N TRP A 172 -7.88 -15.66 2.11
CA TRP A 172 -8.02 -16.15 3.48
C TRP A 172 -6.67 -16.52 4.11
N LYS A 173 -5.74 -17.07 3.32
CA LYS A 173 -4.37 -17.39 3.76
C LYS A 173 -3.60 -16.10 4.06
N ALA A 174 -3.71 -15.12 3.17
CA ALA A 174 -3.15 -13.79 3.33
C ALA A 174 -3.69 -13.13 4.61
N ALA A 175 -5.01 -13.16 4.83
CA ALA A 175 -5.63 -12.61 6.02
C ALA A 175 -5.11 -13.27 7.31
N LEU A 176 -5.00 -14.60 7.34
CA LEU A 176 -4.43 -15.31 8.49
C LEU A 176 -2.96 -14.92 8.73
N ALA A 177 -2.14 -14.86 7.67
CA ALA A 177 -0.74 -14.48 7.78
C ALA A 177 -0.59 -13.03 8.29
N VAL A 178 -1.35 -12.10 7.75
CA VAL A 178 -1.36 -10.69 8.18
C VAL A 178 -1.77 -10.56 9.64
N VAL A 179 -2.84 -11.23 10.07
CA VAL A 179 -3.31 -11.22 11.46
C VAL A 179 -2.27 -11.83 12.40
N ALA A 180 -1.66 -12.96 12.04
CA ALA A 180 -0.62 -13.60 12.83
C ALA A 180 0.61 -12.69 12.98
N ASN A 181 1.13 -12.15 11.87
CA ASN A 181 2.26 -11.23 11.85
C ASN A 181 2.00 -9.98 12.70
N ALA A 182 0.84 -9.34 12.50
CA ALA A 182 0.45 -8.15 13.25
C ALA A 182 0.33 -8.44 14.76
N THR A 183 -0.24 -9.58 15.14
CA THR A 183 -0.42 -9.96 16.54
C THR A 183 0.93 -10.20 17.21
N ILE A 184 1.82 -10.95 16.56
CA ILE A 184 3.18 -11.23 17.09
C ILE A 184 3.97 -9.92 17.19
N ALA A 185 3.99 -9.11 16.12
CA ALA A 185 4.74 -7.86 16.12
C ALA A 185 4.22 -6.89 17.20
N THR A 186 2.92 -6.68 17.27
CA THR A 186 2.31 -5.78 18.26
C THR A 186 2.58 -6.25 19.68
N TRP A 187 2.54 -7.56 19.93
CA TRP A 187 2.90 -8.12 21.23
C TRP A 187 4.36 -7.88 21.60
N LEU A 188 5.29 -8.03 20.66
CA LEU A 188 6.71 -7.78 20.87
C LEU A 188 7.01 -6.31 21.14
N ILE A 189 6.39 -5.39 20.40
CA ILE A 189 6.62 -3.95 20.53
C ILE A 189 5.74 -3.25 21.59
N ARG A 190 4.83 -3.97 22.24
CA ARG A 190 3.80 -3.40 23.15
C ARG A 190 4.33 -2.49 24.25
N ARG A 191 5.56 -2.70 24.70
CA ARG A 191 6.19 -1.90 25.75
C ARG A 191 6.64 -0.52 25.28
N HIS A 192 6.83 -0.37 23.96
CA HIS A 192 7.29 0.86 23.33
C HIS A 192 6.16 1.70 22.73
N LEU A 193 4.94 1.13 22.66
CA LEU A 193 3.78 1.84 22.13
C LEU A 193 3.27 2.86 23.13
N GLN A 194 3.12 4.11 22.68
CA GLN A 194 2.50 5.20 23.43
C GLN A 194 1.32 5.76 22.65
N ALA A 195 0.40 6.41 23.38
CA ALA A 195 -0.68 7.14 22.72
C ALA A 195 -0.11 8.25 21.82
N ALA A 196 -0.63 8.35 20.59
CA ALA A 196 -0.32 9.50 19.75
C ALA A 196 -0.70 10.79 20.47
N PRO A 197 0.10 11.87 20.35
CA PRO A 197 -0.33 13.18 20.82
C PRO A 197 -1.68 13.54 20.19
N ALA A 198 -2.58 14.12 20.97
CA ALA A 198 -3.83 14.65 20.43
C ALA A 198 -3.50 15.60 19.26
N PRO A 199 -4.24 15.56 18.15
CA PRO A 199 -4.06 16.55 17.10
C PRO A 199 -4.23 17.94 17.70
N ALA A 200 -3.29 18.86 17.38
CA ALA A 200 -3.39 20.23 17.79
C ALA A 200 -4.75 20.80 17.30
N PRO A 201 -5.48 21.53 18.14
CA PRO A 201 -6.70 22.18 17.68
C PRO A 201 -6.34 23.12 16.53
N GLY A 202 -6.87 22.83 15.33
CA GLY A 202 -6.71 23.63 14.13
C GLY A 202 -7.60 24.87 14.15
#